data_0db7b0e3f3013c45dac73c9eb439811b
#
_entry.id   0db7b0e3f3013c45dac73c9eb439811b
#
_cell.length_a   1.000
_cell.length_b   1.000
_cell.length_c   1.000
_cell.angle_alpha   90.00
_cell.angle_beta   90.00
_cell.angle_gamma   90.00
#
_symmetry.space_group_name_H-M   'P 1'
#
loop_
_entity.id
_entity.type
_entity.pdbx_description
1 polymer ?
#
loop_
_entity_poly.entity_id
_entity_poly.type
_entity_poly.pdbx_seq_one_letter_code
_entity_poly.pdbx_strand_id
1 'polypeptide(L)'
;MIYKKIDKRYPYMAMLCETKDKYFVETLLCNGGGKMGIRDIHWRARAMMRWKVVTAMLLLALNNITYAQIADVSGVGEDRDSALRDAKRNAVEQVVGTYINSETLVSQASVVSDEIYAKSVGFITDVRVIDEGKRNGSYYVHAKIDVNTNPNSELMNRIEMIKALGDPRIGVVVTYYSDADNVAKEKYPLMCEAAINRKLVELGFSHVIDSALIYNEKNFDRGMALDASALLPNPEMDYLIIGKLDLHTGNISLPRYTDLGSGELVENFSTNLINSVAEINVEVVKAATGEVVNTFRSETKVINNSNNSSENTAVVQLSEIVATKIKSVLANKASAADNQIQVEIETDNYKFVSEIITALKHTAGVSSVQEKNFSNGKATVTIETTLKPQTVFRMLKEKCKCNLFIKNVTANNIVITAE
;
A
#
# COMPACT_ATOMS: atom_id res chain seq x y z
N MET A 1 -32.53 -13.22 -44.43
CA MET A 1 -32.16 -14.44 -45.20
C MET A 1 -31.30 -14.05 -46.43
N ILE A 2 -30.08 -13.48 -46.20
CA ILE A 2 -29.08 -13.23 -47.23
C ILE A 2 -27.71 -13.52 -46.57
N TYR A 3 -27.46 -14.79 -46.32
CA TYR A 3 -26.15 -15.28 -45.96
C TYR A 3 -25.83 -16.48 -46.84
N LYS A 4 -25.42 -16.18 -48.07
CA LYS A 4 -24.81 -17.18 -48.97
C LYS A 4 -23.96 -16.51 -50.00
N LYS A 5 -22.70 -16.26 -49.65
CA LYS A 5 -21.47 -16.28 -50.43
C LYS A 5 -20.38 -15.44 -49.76
N ILE A 6 -19.84 -15.99 -48.69
CA ILE A 6 -18.52 -15.53 -48.22
C ILE A 6 -17.51 -16.44 -48.85
N ASP A 7 -16.66 -15.85 -49.71
CA ASP A 7 -15.59 -16.55 -50.38
C ASP A 7 -14.56 -17.00 -49.35
N LYS A 8 -14.37 -18.31 -49.18
CA LYS A 8 -13.46 -18.94 -48.23
C LYS A 8 -11.99 -18.56 -48.34
N ARG A 9 -11.62 -17.69 -49.27
CA ARG A 9 -10.25 -17.24 -49.50
C ARG A 9 -9.78 -16.11 -48.58
N TYR A 10 -10.66 -15.52 -47.74
CA TYR A 10 -10.31 -14.40 -46.86
C TYR A 10 -10.88 -14.57 -45.44
N PRO A 11 -10.31 -15.47 -44.63
CA PRO A 11 -10.84 -15.75 -43.25
C PRO A 11 -10.76 -14.55 -42.27
N TYR A 12 -9.94 -13.54 -42.60
CA TYR A 12 -9.78 -12.37 -41.73
C TYR A 12 -10.86 -11.29 -41.91
N MET A 13 -11.74 -11.38 -42.89
CA MET A 13 -12.85 -10.44 -43.07
C MET A 13 -14.06 -10.73 -42.17
N ALA A 14 -14.18 -11.98 -41.68
CA ALA A 14 -15.28 -12.38 -40.80
C ALA A 14 -15.11 -11.87 -39.33
N MET A 15 -13.89 -11.53 -38.93
CA MET A 15 -13.58 -11.12 -37.55
C MET A 15 -13.81 -9.62 -37.28
N LEU A 16 -14.03 -8.80 -38.32
CA LEU A 16 -14.27 -7.36 -38.21
C LEU A 16 -15.75 -6.98 -38.17
N CYS A 17 -16.69 -7.96 -38.30
CA CYS A 17 -18.12 -7.71 -38.24
C CYS A 17 -18.79 -7.94 -36.89
N GLU A 18 -18.06 -8.34 -35.84
CA GLU A 18 -18.63 -8.63 -34.49
C GLU A 18 -18.47 -7.48 -33.48
N THR A 19 -17.85 -6.38 -33.84
CA THR A 19 -17.79 -5.21 -32.95
C THR A 19 -18.81 -4.14 -33.37
N LYS A 20 -19.55 -3.64 -32.42
CA LYS A 20 -20.68 -2.72 -32.34
C LYS A 20 -20.82 -1.53 -33.35
N ASP A 21 -20.15 -1.49 -34.47
CA ASP A 21 -20.20 -0.38 -35.45
C ASP A 21 -21.05 -0.70 -36.69
N LYS A 22 -22.28 -1.18 -36.47
CA LYS A 22 -23.26 -1.41 -37.54
C LYS A 22 -23.60 -0.14 -38.35
N TYR A 23 -23.44 1.03 -37.75
CA TYR A 23 -23.80 2.31 -38.36
C TYR A 23 -22.76 2.85 -39.37
N PHE A 24 -21.52 2.40 -39.30
CA PHE A 24 -20.45 2.94 -40.17
C PHE A 24 -20.39 2.29 -41.54
N VAL A 25 -20.88 1.07 -41.67
CA VAL A 25 -20.89 0.35 -42.96
C VAL A 25 -22.07 0.75 -43.84
N GLU A 26 -23.23 1.06 -43.21
CA GLU A 26 -24.41 1.52 -43.93
C GLU A 26 -24.28 2.94 -44.51
N THR A 27 -23.55 3.83 -43.83
CA THR A 27 -23.32 5.21 -44.31
C THR A 27 -22.37 5.29 -45.51
N LEU A 28 -21.54 4.25 -45.71
CA LEU A 28 -20.62 4.18 -46.87
C LEU A 28 -21.27 3.61 -48.13
N LEU A 29 -22.44 2.98 -48.00
CA LEU A 29 -23.16 2.37 -49.12
C LEU A 29 -24.26 3.26 -49.73
N CYS A 30 -24.67 4.34 -49.04
CA CYS A 30 -25.82 5.15 -49.41
C CYS A 30 -25.49 6.48 -50.11
N ASN A 31 -24.21 6.85 -50.27
CA ASN A 31 -23.86 8.10 -50.96
C ASN A 31 -22.98 7.87 -52.22
N GLY A 32 -23.61 7.75 -53.36
CA GLY A 32 -22.96 7.90 -54.64
C GLY A 32 -23.03 6.69 -55.56
N GLY A 33 -23.92 6.71 -56.52
CA GLY A 33 -24.08 5.72 -57.60
C GLY A 33 -22.92 5.67 -58.59
N GLY A 34 -21.71 5.46 -58.13
CA GLY A 34 -20.52 5.22 -58.95
C GLY A 34 -19.88 3.88 -58.56
N LYS A 35 -19.67 2.97 -59.51
CA LYS A 35 -18.90 1.74 -59.30
C LYS A 35 -17.47 2.09 -58.87
N MET A 36 -17.19 2.00 -57.59
CA MET A 36 -15.85 2.20 -57.04
C MET A 36 -14.94 1.05 -57.47
N GLY A 37 -13.85 1.35 -58.14
CA GLY A 37 -12.87 0.35 -58.58
C GLY A 37 -12.14 -0.24 -57.39
N ILE A 38 -11.77 -1.53 -57.48
CA ILE A 38 -11.04 -2.27 -56.42
C ILE A 38 -9.75 -1.53 -55.96
N ARG A 39 -9.17 -0.69 -56.84
CA ARG A 39 -7.98 0.14 -56.55
C ARG A 39 -8.27 1.25 -55.54
N ASP A 40 -9.47 1.87 -55.58
CA ASP A 40 -9.87 2.97 -54.66
C ASP A 40 -10.14 2.46 -53.25
N ILE A 41 -10.67 1.23 -53.15
CA ILE A 41 -10.88 0.56 -51.85
C ILE A 41 -9.52 0.27 -51.16
N HIS A 42 -8.54 -0.21 -51.91
CA HIS A 42 -7.19 -0.46 -51.41
C HIS A 42 -6.46 0.80 -50.96
N TRP A 43 -6.64 1.93 -51.69
CA TRP A 43 -6.01 3.20 -51.33
C TRP A 43 -6.62 3.78 -50.03
N ARG A 44 -7.95 3.76 -49.90
CA ARG A 44 -8.66 4.22 -48.70
C ARG A 44 -8.37 3.34 -47.47
N ALA A 45 -8.30 2.03 -47.64
CA ALA A 45 -7.92 1.11 -46.56
C ALA A 45 -6.48 1.37 -46.08
N ARG A 46 -5.52 1.62 -46.99
CA ARG A 46 -4.14 1.98 -46.62
C ARG A 46 -4.05 3.36 -45.96
N ALA A 47 -4.86 4.32 -46.39
CA ALA A 47 -4.91 5.65 -45.79
C ALA A 47 -5.50 5.57 -44.35
N MET A 48 -6.60 4.83 -44.13
CA MET A 48 -7.18 4.61 -42.79
C MET A 48 -6.23 3.84 -41.86
N MET A 49 -5.48 2.87 -42.38
CA MET A 49 -4.50 2.12 -41.60
C MET A 49 -3.32 3.00 -41.17
N ARG A 50 -2.86 3.89 -42.06
CA ARG A 50 -1.84 4.89 -41.73
C ARG A 50 -2.34 5.90 -40.68
N TRP A 51 -3.57 6.35 -40.78
CA TRP A 51 -4.18 7.25 -39.81
C TRP A 51 -4.33 6.57 -38.44
N LYS A 52 -4.76 5.31 -38.39
CA LYS A 52 -4.84 4.54 -37.13
C LYS A 52 -3.47 4.32 -36.48
N VAL A 53 -2.43 4.11 -37.30
CA VAL A 53 -1.04 4.00 -36.79
C VAL A 53 -0.53 5.34 -36.28
N VAL A 54 -0.83 6.44 -36.99
CA VAL A 54 -0.43 7.80 -36.58
C VAL A 54 -1.20 8.22 -35.30
N THR A 55 -2.50 7.92 -35.19
CA THR A 55 -3.27 8.20 -33.97
C THR A 55 -2.82 7.32 -32.81
N ALA A 56 -2.47 6.04 -33.03
CA ALA A 56 -1.90 5.18 -32.01
C ALA A 56 -0.50 5.66 -31.56
N MET A 57 0.36 6.10 -32.50
CA MET A 57 1.65 6.72 -32.15
C MET A 57 1.48 8.06 -31.42
N LEU A 58 0.50 8.87 -31.80
CA LEU A 58 0.20 10.14 -31.11
C LEU A 58 -0.33 9.89 -29.70
N LEU A 59 -1.19 8.87 -29.51
CA LEU A 59 -1.68 8.44 -28.20
C LEU A 59 -0.56 7.85 -27.32
N LEU A 60 0.41 7.14 -27.91
CA LEU A 60 1.60 6.65 -27.20
C LEU A 60 2.58 7.78 -26.84
N ALA A 61 2.67 8.83 -27.66
CA ALA A 61 3.50 10.00 -27.38
C ALA A 61 2.92 10.91 -26.27
N LEU A 62 1.60 10.87 -26.05
CA LEU A 62 0.92 11.64 -24.98
C LEU A 62 1.03 10.99 -23.59
N ASN A 63 1.56 9.78 -23.48
CA ASN A 63 1.71 9.09 -22.19
C ASN A 63 3.00 9.44 -21.42
N ASN A 64 3.79 10.42 -21.87
CA ASN A 64 4.89 10.97 -21.06
C ASN A 64 4.34 12.06 -20.11
N ILE A 65 3.42 11.68 -19.21
CA ILE A 65 3.07 12.54 -18.09
C ILE A 65 4.25 12.48 -17.13
N THR A 66 5.09 13.50 -17.14
CA THR A 66 6.15 13.65 -16.15
C THR A 66 5.51 14.05 -14.81
N TYR A 67 5.44 13.11 -13.89
CA TYR A 67 5.05 13.37 -12.51
C TYR A 67 6.24 13.99 -11.75
N ALA A 68 6.59 15.23 -12.09
CA ALA A 68 7.60 15.99 -11.37
C ALA A 68 7.00 17.35 -10.97
N GLN A 69 7.05 17.67 -9.70
CA GLN A 69 6.69 19.00 -9.21
C GLN A 69 7.96 19.83 -9.04
N ILE A 70 8.00 20.98 -9.71
CA ILE A 70 9.13 21.91 -9.64
C ILE A 70 8.96 22.78 -8.40
N ALA A 71 9.87 22.66 -7.45
CA ALA A 71 9.97 23.56 -6.30
C ALA A 71 11.02 24.64 -6.58
N ASP A 72 10.66 25.90 -6.35
CA ASP A 72 11.56 27.06 -6.44
C ASP A 72 11.98 27.44 -5.02
N VAL A 73 13.21 27.11 -4.65
CA VAL A 73 13.66 27.13 -3.26
C VAL A 73 15.08 27.67 -3.10
N SER A 74 15.38 28.13 -1.89
CA SER A 74 16.73 28.50 -1.49
C SER A 74 17.21 27.64 -0.34
N GLY A 75 18.51 27.42 -0.27
CA GLY A 75 19.19 26.77 0.84
C GLY A 75 20.42 27.54 1.29
N VAL A 76 20.81 27.36 2.54
CA VAL A 76 21.93 28.01 3.18
C VAL A 76 22.81 26.98 3.89
N GLY A 77 24.13 27.15 3.84
CA GLY A 77 25.08 26.24 4.49
C GLY A 77 26.45 26.89 4.70
N GLU A 78 27.36 26.17 5.30
CA GLU A 78 28.74 26.61 5.48
C GLU A 78 29.51 26.61 4.16
N ASP A 79 29.18 25.65 3.30
CA ASP A 79 29.74 25.48 1.97
C ASP A 79 28.62 25.27 0.90
N ARG A 80 29.04 25.19 -0.37
CA ARG A 80 28.12 24.97 -1.49
C ARG A 80 27.29 23.70 -1.35
N ASP A 81 27.93 22.62 -0.90
CA ASP A 81 27.29 21.31 -0.85
C ASP A 81 26.26 21.23 0.29
N SER A 82 26.54 21.84 1.43
CA SER A 82 25.60 21.97 2.53
C SER A 82 24.42 22.88 2.17
N ALA A 83 24.66 24.01 1.50
CA ALA A 83 23.59 24.87 0.99
C ALA A 83 22.72 24.18 -0.03
N LEU A 84 23.30 23.35 -0.92
CA LEU A 84 22.54 22.58 -1.90
C LEU A 84 21.73 21.45 -1.24
N ARG A 85 22.27 20.78 -0.20
CA ARG A 85 21.51 19.80 0.60
C ARG A 85 20.32 20.46 1.30
N ASP A 86 20.51 21.64 1.85
CA ASP A 86 19.43 22.40 2.48
C ASP A 86 18.34 22.81 1.47
N ALA A 87 18.73 23.31 0.28
CA ALA A 87 17.79 23.60 -0.79
C ALA A 87 16.99 22.36 -1.23
N LYS A 88 17.63 21.21 -1.33
CA LYS A 88 16.96 19.93 -1.66
C LYS A 88 15.95 19.51 -0.59
N ARG A 89 16.31 19.69 0.69
CA ARG A 89 15.40 19.45 1.80
C ARG A 89 14.17 20.36 1.72
N ASN A 90 14.38 21.66 1.52
CA ASN A 90 13.32 22.66 1.42
C ASN A 90 12.38 22.38 0.22
N ALA A 91 12.92 21.87 -0.90
CA ALA A 91 12.11 21.46 -2.05
C ALA A 91 11.16 20.30 -1.71
N VAL A 92 11.66 19.26 -1.05
CA VAL A 92 10.83 18.12 -0.62
C VAL A 92 9.80 18.58 0.41
N GLU A 93 10.18 19.44 1.35
CA GLU A 93 9.28 20.02 2.36
C GLU A 93 8.12 20.79 1.72
N GLN A 94 8.41 21.64 0.74
CA GLN A 94 7.41 22.38 -0.01
C GLN A 94 6.43 21.45 -0.74
N VAL A 95 6.94 20.39 -1.38
CA VAL A 95 6.10 19.40 -2.08
C VAL A 95 5.26 18.62 -1.09
N VAL A 96 5.84 18.10 -0.01
CA VAL A 96 5.12 17.38 1.06
C VAL A 96 4.01 18.26 1.63
N GLY A 97 4.28 19.52 1.89
CA GLY A 97 3.30 20.50 2.40
C GLY A 97 2.10 20.72 1.48
N THR A 98 2.25 20.52 0.16
CA THR A 98 1.11 20.61 -0.77
C THR A 98 0.19 19.39 -0.71
N TYR A 99 0.71 18.23 -0.34
CA TYR A 99 -0.05 16.97 -0.30
C TYR A 99 -0.61 16.63 1.09
N ILE A 100 0.01 17.12 2.16
CA ILE A 100 -0.41 16.87 3.54
C ILE A 100 -1.03 18.13 4.12
N ASN A 101 -2.26 18.04 4.64
CA ASN A 101 -2.91 19.15 5.30
C ASN A 101 -2.10 19.63 6.51
N SER A 102 -2.06 20.96 6.75
CA SER A 102 -1.31 21.58 7.84
C SER A 102 -1.61 20.98 9.22
N GLU A 103 -2.83 20.53 9.49
CA GLU A 103 -3.20 19.89 10.75
C GLU A 103 -2.57 18.51 10.94
N THR A 104 -2.42 17.73 9.86
CA THR A 104 -1.72 16.43 9.88
C THR A 104 -0.24 16.62 10.09
N LEU A 105 0.34 17.66 9.44
CA LEU A 105 1.75 17.98 9.57
C LEU A 105 2.10 18.42 11.00
N VAL A 106 1.24 19.21 11.65
CA VAL A 106 1.48 19.73 13.01
C VAL A 106 1.40 18.62 14.07
N SER A 107 0.51 17.66 13.90
CA SER A 107 0.35 16.57 14.88
C SER A 107 1.44 15.49 14.82
N GLN A 108 2.13 15.36 13.68
CA GLN A 108 3.16 14.36 13.42
C GLN A 108 4.48 14.98 12.92
N ALA A 109 4.61 16.30 12.99
CA ALA A 109 5.66 17.07 12.33
C ALA A 109 7.10 16.67 12.69
N SER A 110 7.35 16.15 13.89
CA SER A 110 8.69 15.72 14.30
C SER A 110 9.12 14.41 13.64
N VAL A 111 8.21 13.45 13.49
CA VAL A 111 8.52 12.12 12.97
C VAL A 111 8.52 12.10 11.43
N VAL A 112 7.52 12.72 10.82
CA VAL A 112 7.40 12.80 9.34
C VAL A 112 8.54 13.63 8.73
N SER A 113 8.96 14.72 9.43
CA SER A 113 9.99 15.61 8.91
C SER A 113 11.37 14.93 8.83
N ASP A 114 11.80 14.28 9.89
CA ASP A 114 13.19 13.83 9.98
C ASP A 114 13.52 12.68 9.03
N GLU A 115 12.65 11.69 8.86
CA GLU A 115 12.90 10.57 7.94
C GLU A 115 12.71 10.92 6.47
N ILE A 116 11.64 11.67 6.11
CA ILE A 116 11.43 12.11 4.72
C ILE A 116 12.56 13.05 4.31
N TYR A 117 12.95 13.96 5.20
CA TYR A 117 13.99 14.94 4.87
C TYR A 117 15.40 14.34 4.90
N ALA A 118 15.66 13.33 5.73
CA ALA A 118 16.94 12.61 5.71
C ALA A 118 17.16 11.88 4.36
N LYS A 119 16.07 11.42 3.71
CA LYS A 119 16.10 10.76 2.40
C LYS A 119 15.79 11.69 1.22
N SER A 120 15.71 12.99 1.44
CA SER A 120 15.26 13.99 0.44
C SER A 120 16.01 13.89 -0.89
N VAL A 121 17.30 13.54 -0.87
CA VAL A 121 18.12 13.37 -2.10
C VAL A 121 17.58 12.27 -3.02
N GLY A 122 16.99 11.21 -2.47
CA GLY A 122 16.40 10.09 -3.23
C GLY A 122 15.10 10.45 -3.96
N PHE A 123 14.44 11.54 -3.56
CA PHE A 123 13.17 11.97 -4.16
C PHE A 123 13.35 13.00 -5.27
N ILE A 124 14.58 13.44 -5.52
CA ILE A 124 14.90 14.51 -6.48
C ILE A 124 15.31 13.89 -7.81
N THR A 125 14.70 14.37 -8.89
CA THR A 125 14.98 13.92 -10.26
C THR A 125 15.89 14.86 -11.02
N ASP A 126 15.81 16.17 -10.77
CA ASP A 126 16.66 17.17 -11.40
C ASP A 126 16.90 18.39 -10.49
N VAL A 127 18.03 19.05 -10.68
CA VAL A 127 18.42 20.25 -9.92
C VAL A 127 19.01 21.28 -10.86
N ARG A 128 18.38 22.45 -10.93
CA ARG A 128 18.85 23.58 -11.73
C ARG A 128 19.14 24.75 -10.81
N VAL A 129 20.43 25.01 -10.56
CA VAL A 129 20.86 26.16 -9.80
C VAL A 129 20.63 27.43 -10.62
N ILE A 130 19.95 28.43 -10.06
CA ILE A 130 19.62 29.70 -10.68
C ILE A 130 20.63 30.74 -10.23
N ASP A 131 20.91 30.82 -8.95
CA ASP A 131 21.85 31.75 -8.34
C ASP A 131 22.53 31.12 -7.13
N GLU A 132 23.83 31.44 -6.93
CA GLU A 132 24.59 30.94 -5.79
C GLU A 132 25.71 31.94 -5.41
N GLY A 133 26.08 31.93 -4.15
CA GLY A 133 27.16 32.82 -3.67
C GLY A 133 27.33 32.82 -2.15
N LYS A 134 28.17 33.76 -1.66
CA LYS A 134 28.38 33.93 -0.22
C LYS A 134 27.71 35.22 0.26
N ARG A 135 26.94 35.14 1.34
CA ARG A 135 26.31 36.25 2.05
C ARG A 135 26.50 36.08 3.55
N ASN A 136 26.98 37.12 4.23
CA ASN A 136 27.12 37.13 5.69
C ASN A 136 27.91 35.91 6.27
N GLY A 137 28.93 35.44 5.54
CA GLY A 137 29.76 34.31 5.99
C GLY A 137 29.24 32.93 5.64
N SER A 138 27.97 32.79 5.20
CA SER A 138 27.36 31.53 4.76
C SER A 138 27.26 31.46 3.24
N TYR A 139 27.26 30.26 2.69
CA TYR A 139 26.98 30.02 1.28
C TYR A 139 25.46 29.90 1.08
N TYR A 140 24.92 30.48 0.02
CA TYR A 140 23.53 30.35 -0.37
C TYR A 140 23.41 29.74 -1.78
N VAL A 141 22.36 28.97 -1.99
CA VAL A 141 21.98 28.41 -3.28
C VAL A 141 20.50 28.68 -3.50
N HIS A 142 20.15 29.25 -4.66
CA HIS A 142 18.78 29.36 -5.14
C HIS A 142 18.62 28.42 -6.35
N ALA A 143 17.68 27.50 -6.30
CA ALA A 143 17.53 26.47 -7.30
C ALA A 143 16.06 26.11 -7.58
N LYS A 144 15.81 25.69 -8.83
CA LYS A 144 14.61 24.94 -9.20
C LYS A 144 14.93 23.47 -9.11
N ILE A 145 14.17 22.76 -8.30
CA ILE A 145 14.39 21.36 -7.97
C ILE A 145 13.14 20.57 -8.34
N ASP A 146 13.33 19.58 -9.18
CA ASP A 146 12.26 18.67 -9.62
C ASP A 146 12.15 17.52 -8.64
N VAL A 147 11.01 17.41 -7.95
CA VAL A 147 10.69 16.34 -7.01
C VAL A 147 9.79 15.31 -7.67
N ASN A 148 10.11 14.05 -7.50
CA ASN A 148 9.35 12.94 -8.05
C ASN A 148 8.01 12.77 -7.32
N THR A 149 6.93 13.16 -7.96
CA THR A 149 5.55 13.03 -7.47
C THR A 149 4.77 11.93 -8.19
N ASN A 150 5.46 10.96 -8.82
CA ASN A 150 4.80 9.79 -9.40
C ASN A 150 4.00 9.07 -8.29
N PRO A 151 2.71 8.73 -8.53
CA PRO A 151 1.88 8.04 -7.54
C PRO A 151 2.49 6.76 -6.97
N ASN A 152 3.36 6.09 -7.73
CA ASN A 152 4.07 4.87 -7.31
C ASN A 152 5.48 5.16 -6.74
N SER A 153 5.88 6.43 -6.58
CA SER A 153 7.17 6.76 -5.99
C SER A 153 7.17 6.50 -4.48
N GLU A 154 8.36 6.28 -3.91
CA GLU A 154 8.52 6.09 -2.46
C GLU A 154 7.96 7.28 -1.68
N LEU A 155 8.20 8.51 -2.13
CA LEU A 155 7.68 9.72 -1.50
C LEU A 155 6.15 9.74 -1.47
N MET A 156 5.49 9.48 -2.61
CA MET A 156 4.02 9.52 -2.69
C MET A 156 3.38 8.38 -1.90
N ASN A 157 3.97 7.19 -1.91
CA ASN A 157 3.53 6.07 -1.06
C ASN A 157 3.60 6.44 0.42
N ARG A 158 4.68 7.10 0.88
CA ARG A 158 4.81 7.57 2.27
C ARG A 158 3.76 8.62 2.63
N ILE A 159 3.56 9.62 1.76
CA ILE A 159 2.54 10.64 1.94
C ILE A 159 1.14 10.00 2.05
N GLU A 160 0.84 9.05 1.18
CA GLU A 160 -0.43 8.33 1.19
C GLU A 160 -0.63 7.54 2.50
N MET A 161 0.41 6.83 2.97
CA MET A 161 0.35 6.09 4.23
C MET A 161 0.15 7.01 5.44
N ILE A 162 0.88 8.13 5.48
CA ILE A 162 0.72 9.13 6.55
C ILE A 162 -0.69 9.71 6.55
N LYS A 163 -1.24 10.04 5.38
CA LYS A 163 -2.61 10.56 5.26
C LYS A 163 -3.65 9.54 5.68
N ALA A 164 -3.50 8.29 5.24
CA ALA A 164 -4.49 7.24 5.46
C ALA A 164 -4.42 6.65 6.88
N LEU A 165 -3.23 6.43 7.41
CA LEU A 165 -3.01 5.61 8.62
C LEU A 165 -2.32 6.37 9.75
N GLY A 166 -1.81 7.58 9.50
CA GLY A 166 -1.06 8.33 10.50
C GLY A 166 0.32 7.72 10.80
N ASP A 167 0.91 7.00 9.82
CA ASP A 167 2.22 6.35 9.96
C ASP A 167 2.30 5.30 11.07
N PRO A 168 1.56 4.18 10.96
CA PRO A 168 1.43 3.21 12.02
C PRO A 168 2.72 2.41 12.25
N ARG A 169 2.94 2.02 13.49
CA ARG A 169 3.98 1.06 13.88
C ARG A 169 3.49 -0.35 13.64
N ILE A 170 4.19 -1.09 12.77
CA ILE A 170 3.80 -2.44 12.36
C ILE A 170 4.86 -3.44 12.78
N GLY A 171 4.45 -4.46 13.53
CA GLY A 171 5.24 -5.65 13.80
C GLY A 171 4.82 -6.80 12.88
N VAL A 172 5.78 -7.56 12.35
CA VAL A 172 5.51 -8.75 11.55
C VAL A 172 6.16 -9.95 12.21
N VAL A 173 5.37 -10.98 12.44
CA VAL A 173 5.81 -12.23 13.06
C VAL A 173 5.32 -13.39 12.22
N VAL A 174 6.22 -14.27 11.82
CA VAL A 174 5.91 -15.44 11.00
C VAL A 174 6.36 -16.72 11.71
N THR A 175 5.47 -17.72 11.73
CA THR A 175 5.79 -19.07 12.20
C THR A 175 5.66 -20.07 11.07
N TYR A 176 6.24 -21.25 11.24
CA TYR A 176 6.18 -22.33 10.28
C TYR A 176 5.18 -23.40 10.73
N TYR A 177 4.32 -23.83 9.83
CA TYR A 177 3.22 -24.75 10.18
C TYR A 177 3.59 -26.23 10.07
N SER A 178 4.58 -26.58 9.24
CA SER A 178 4.89 -27.98 8.89
C SER A 178 5.71 -28.71 9.96
N ASP A 179 5.61 -30.05 9.99
CA ASP A 179 6.50 -30.96 10.72
C ASP A 179 7.94 -31.05 10.15
N ALA A 180 8.35 -30.03 9.37
CA ALA A 180 9.68 -29.91 8.81
C ALA A 180 10.78 -29.91 9.88
N ASP A 181 12.00 -30.11 9.44
CA ASP A 181 13.16 -30.06 10.32
C ASP A 181 13.34 -28.69 11.00
N ASN A 182 14.08 -28.65 12.09
CA ASN A 182 14.27 -27.44 12.89
C ASN A 182 14.95 -26.30 12.09
N VAL A 183 15.76 -26.64 11.08
CA VAL A 183 16.45 -25.65 10.23
C VAL A 183 15.45 -24.91 9.34
N ALA A 184 14.50 -25.62 8.75
CA ALA A 184 13.46 -25.02 7.93
C ALA A 184 12.51 -24.15 8.77
N LYS A 185 12.17 -24.58 10.00
CA LYS A 185 11.32 -23.86 10.95
C LYS A 185 11.91 -22.52 11.38
N GLU A 186 13.20 -22.34 11.35
CA GLU A 186 13.85 -21.09 11.69
C GLU A 186 14.14 -20.24 10.43
N LYS A 187 14.69 -20.87 9.39
CA LYS A 187 15.16 -20.18 8.17
C LYS A 187 14.05 -19.47 7.41
N TYR A 188 12.95 -20.16 7.11
CA TYR A 188 11.92 -19.62 6.22
C TYR A 188 11.04 -18.56 6.85
N PRO A 189 10.63 -18.64 8.14
CA PRO A 189 9.99 -17.53 8.82
C PRO A 189 10.83 -16.27 8.83
N LEU A 190 12.12 -16.36 9.22
CA LEU A 190 13.03 -15.21 9.21
C LEU A 190 13.16 -14.56 7.83
N MET A 191 13.28 -15.39 6.79
CA MET A 191 13.37 -14.89 5.42
C MET A 191 12.07 -14.23 4.97
N CYS A 192 10.91 -14.80 5.35
CA CYS A 192 9.59 -14.26 5.07
C CYS A 192 9.39 -12.90 5.77
N GLU A 193 9.67 -12.81 7.08
CA GLU A 193 9.61 -11.58 7.86
C GLU A 193 10.48 -10.48 7.25
N ALA A 194 11.75 -10.79 6.95
CA ALA A 194 12.68 -9.83 6.36
C ALA A 194 12.21 -9.33 4.98
N ALA A 195 11.65 -10.22 4.15
CA ALA A 195 11.14 -9.84 2.84
C ALA A 195 9.84 -9.02 2.95
N ILE A 196 8.93 -9.36 3.87
CA ILE A 196 7.73 -8.56 4.15
C ILE A 196 8.13 -7.17 4.67
N ASN A 197 9.02 -7.10 5.66
CA ASN A 197 9.46 -5.84 6.26
C ASN A 197 10.10 -4.92 5.21
N ARG A 198 11.02 -5.45 4.40
CA ARG A 198 11.62 -4.69 3.29
C ARG A 198 10.53 -4.14 2.36
N LYS A 199 9.58 -4.98 1.96
CA LYS A 199 8.52 -4.58 1.03
C LYS A 199 7.57 -3.56 1.65
N LEU A 200 7.22 -3.66 2.93
CA LEU A 200 6.43 -2.67 3.64
C LEU A 200 7.12 -1.30 3.67
N VAL A 201 8.45 -1.26 3.90
CA VAL A 201 9.22 -0.01 3.82
C VAL A 201 9.19 0.57 2.40
N GLU A 202 9.35 -0.25 1.34
CA GLU A 202 9.20 0.19 -0.06
C GLU A 202 7.78 0.73 -0.35
N LEU A 203 6.76 0.15 0.28
CA LEU A 203 5.35 0.56 0.14
C LEU A 203 5.00 1.82 0.95
N GLY A 204 5.95 2.37 1.71
CA GLY A 204 5.83 3.66 2.38
C GLY A 204 5.59 3.61 3.89
N PHE A 205 5.63 2.43 4.54
CA PHE A 205 5.58 2.35 6.00
C PHE A 205 6.94 2.73 6.60
N SER A 206 6.95 3.72 7.49
CA SER A 206 8.20 4.22 8.11
C SER A 206 8.59 3.42 9.35
N HIS A 207 7.62 2.94 10.10
CA HIS A 207 7.82 2.27 11.38
C HIS A 207 7.51 0.78 11.31
N VAL A 208 8.43 0.01 10.72
CA VAL A 208 8.38 -1.46 10.71
C VAL A 208 9.31 -1.98 11.81
N ILE A 209 8.73 -2.65 12.81
CA ILE A 209 9.44 -3.13 14.00
C ILE A 209 10.06 -4.50 13.70
N ASP A 210 11.32 -4.67 14.06
CA ASP A 210 12.01 -5.95 13.93
C ASP A 210 11.37 -7.01 14.82
N SER A 211 11.06 -8.16 14.24
CA SER A 211 10.50 -9.30 14.95
C SER A 211 11.38 -9.79 16.10
N ALA A 212 12.71 -9.65 16.00
CA ALA A 212 13.63 -10.01 17.08
C ALA A 212 13.34 -9.22 18.37
N LEU A 213 12.94 -7.94 18.28
CA LEU A 213 12.54 -7.14 19.43
C LEU A 213 11.24 -7.67 20.04
N ILE A 214 10.27 -8.05 19.22
CA ILE A 214 8.98 -8.57 19.65
C ILE A 214 9.16 -9.90 20.41
N TYR A 215 10.01 -10.79 19.89
CA TYR A 215 10.30 -12.09 20.53
C TYR A 215 11.08 -11.94 21.85
N ASN A 216 12.11 -11.06 21.88
CA ASN A 216 12.95 -10.87 23.07
C ASN A 216 12.17 -10.31 24.26
N GLU A 217 11.24 -9.38 24.04
CA GLU A 217 10.42 -8.81 25.10
C GLU A 217 9.53 -9.85 25.80
N LYS A 218 9.08 -10.88 25.07
CA LYS A 218 8.15 -11.90 25.56
C LYS A 218 8.80 -13.23 25.91
N ASN A 219 10.15 -13.37 25.79
CA ASN A 219 10.87 -14.63 25.95
C ASN A 219 10.26 -15.77 25.10
N PHE A 220 9.87 -15.46 23.87
CA PHE A 220 9.13 -16.37 23.00
C PHE A 220 10.08 -17.15 22.10
N ASP A 221 9.90 -18.48 22.03
CA ASP A 221 10.61 -19.36 21.11
C ASP A 221 9.86 -19.44 19.76
N ARG A 222 10.53 -19.08 18.65
CA ARG A 222 9.97 -19.15 17.27
C ARG A 222 9.51 -20.55 16.87
N GLY A 223 10.04 -21.59 17.49
CA GLY A 223 9.65 -22.98 17.23
C GLY A 223 8.32 -23.41 17.86
N MET A 224 7.76 -22.63 18.76
CA MET A 224 6.45 -22.91 19.36
C MET A 224 5.33 -22.36 18.47
N ALA A 225 4.19 -23.08 18.45
CA ALA A 225 2.99 -22.58 17.80
C ALA A 225 2.61 -21.24 18.44
N LEU A 226 2.65 -20.18 17.65
CA LEU A 226 2.40 -18.82 18.12
C LEU A 226 0.93 -18.71 18.52
N ASP A 227 0.69 -18.58 19.81
CA ASP A 227 -0.58 -18.06 20.28
C ASP A 227 -0.48 -16.53 20.22
N ALA A 228 -1.22 -15.91 19.31
CA ALA A 228 -1.27 -14.46 19.14
C ALA A 228 -1.54 -13.74 20.48
N SER A 229 -2.26 -14.38 21.38
CA SER A 229 -2.57 -13.87 22.71
C SER A 229 -1.32 -13.63 23.57
N ALA A 230 -0.23 -14.37 23.34
CA ALA A 230 1.01 -14.23 24.08
C ALA A 230 1.79 -12.96 23.72
N LEU A 231 1.60 -12.44 22.51
CA LEU A 231 2.24 -11.22 22.02
C LEU A 231 1.42 -9.95 22.28
N LEU A 232 0.21 -10.09 22.77
CA LEU A 232 -0.75 -9.01 22.99
C LEU A 232 -1.12 -8.86 24.48
N PRO A 233 -1.48 -7.67 24.94
CA PRO A 233 -1.39 -6.39 24.24
C PRO A 233 0.06 -5.89 24.15
N ASN A 234 0.40 -5.21 23.06
CA ASN A 234 1.66 -4.51 22.93
C ASN A 234 1.40 -3.03 22.59
N PRO A 235 1.61 -2.10 23.54
CA PRO A 235 1.31 -0.68 23.35
C PRO A 235 2.34 0.05 22.46
N GLU A 236 3.46 -0.58 22.14
CA GLU A 236 4.49 0.01 21.27
C GLU A 236 4.19 -0.13 19.79
N MET A 237 3.22 -0.96 19.44
CA MET A 237 2.77 -1.21 18.08
C MET A 237 1.31 -0.80 17.89
N ASP A 238 0.95 -0.35 16.69
CA ASP A 238 -0.43 -0.13 16.30
C ASP A 238 -1.04 -1.42 15.71
N TYR A 239 -0.26 -2.12 14.88
CA TYR A 239 -0.68 -3.38 14.26
C TYR A 239 0.38 -4.47 14.41
N LEU A 240 -0.08 -5.68 14.69
CA LEU A 240 0.71 -6.90 14.66
C LEU A 240 0.20 -7.79 13.51
N ILE A 241 1.10 -8.17 12.64
CA ILE A 241 0.86 -9.08 11.52
C ILE A 241 1.38 -10.45 11.90
N ILE A 242 0.49 -11.44 11.96
CA ILE A 242 0.82 -12.79 12.37
C ILE A 242 0.66 -13.70 11.15
N GLY A 243 1.75 -14.30 10.69
CA GLY A 243 1.80 -15.21 9.57
C GLY A 243 2.04 -16.66 10.00
N LYS A 244 1.30 -17.61 9.41
CA LYS A 244 1.60 -19.04 9.50
C LYS A 244 1.99 -19.52 8.12
N LEU A 245 3.30 -19.72 7.90
CA LEU A 245 3.90 -20.13 6.64
C LEU A 245 3.90 -21.64 6.53
N ASP A 246 3.55 -22.14 5.35
CA ASP A 246 3.71 -23.53 4.95
C ASP A 246 4.44 -23.61 3.60
N LEU A 247 5.33 -24.59 3.44
CA LEU A 247 6.15 -24.74 2.23
C LEU A 247 6.23 -26.23 1.84
N HIS A 248 5.71 -26.52 0.66
CA HIS A 248 5.77 -27.86 0.08
C HIS A 248 6.65 -27.86 -1.16
N THR A 249 7.62 -28.76 -1.18
CA THR A 249 8.56 -28.91 -2.30
C THR A 249 8.55 -30.32 -2.81
N GLY A 250 8.48 -30.51 -4.11
CA GLY A 250 8.48 -31.80 -4.76
C GLY A 250 9.00 -31.78 -6.19
N ASN A 251 9.49 -32.92 -6.65
CA ASN A 251 9.94 -33.08 -8.03
C ASN A 251 8.73 -33.13 -8.97
N ILE A 252 8.85 -32.52 -10.14
CA ILE A 252 7.85 -32.64 -11.19
C ILE A 252 8.09 -33.95 -11.92
N SER A 253 7.08 -34.81 -11.90
CA SER A 253 7.04 -36.07 -12.69
C SER A 253 6.14 -35.89 -13.90
N LEU A 254 6.59 -36.32 -15.05
CA LEU A 254 5.82 -36.31 -16.30
C LEU A 254 5.43 -37.70 -16.70
N PRO A 255 4.18 -37.93 -17.18
CA PRO A 255 3.74 -39.19 -17.69
C PRO A 255 4.48 -39.54 -18.99
N ARG A 256 4.95 -40.75 -19.13
CA ARG A 256 5.53 -41.30 -20.34
C ARG A 256 4.58 -42.30 -20.93
N TYR A 257 4.17 -42.09 -22.15
CA TYR A 257 3.29 -43.00 -22.89
C TYR A 257 4.09 -43.85 -23.87
N THR A 258 3.74 -45.12 -24.02
CA THR A 258 4.44 -46.06 -24.94
C THR A 258 4.23 -45.72 -26.40
N ASP A 259 3.04 -45.22 -26.72
CA ASP A 259 2.66 -44.88 -28.08
C ASP A 259 1.61 -43.76 -28.06
N LEU A 260 1.73 -42.79 -28.95
CA LEU A 260 0.77 -41.70 -29.14
C LEU A 260 -0.63 -42.18 -29.57
N GLY A 261 -0.74 -43.44 -30.05
CA GLY A 261 -2.00 -44.02 -30.52
C GLY A 261 -2.75 -44.86 -29.48
N SER A 262 -2.05 -45.52 -28.57
CA SER A 262 -2.67 -46.41 -27.54
C SER A 262 -3.03 -45.67 -26.26
N GLY A 263 -2.33 -44.55 -25.98
CA GLY A 263 -2.55 -43.81 -24.74
C GLY A 263 -2.20 -44.55 -23.46
N GLU A 264 -1.47 -45.69 -23.57
CA GLU A 264 -1.13 -46.53 -22.43
C GLU A 264 0.01 -45.91 -21.63
N LEU A 265 -0.24 -45.56 -20.36
CA LEU A 265 0.74 -45.01 -19.43
C LEU A 265 1.74 -46.11 -19.06
N VAL A 266 3.03 -45.91 -19.41
CA VAL A 266 4.09 -46.85 -19.07
C VAL A 266 4.72 -46.54 -17.75
N GLU A 267 5.07 -45.27 -17.53
CA GLU A 267 5.88 -44.87 -16.40
C GLU A 267 5.83 -43.34 -16.22
N ASN A 268 5.92 -42.89 -14.97
CA ASN A 268 6.20 -41.51 -14.68
C ASN A 268 7.71 -41.33 -14.54
N PHE A 269 8.32 -40.43 -15.33
CA PHE A 269 9.72 -40.10 -15.13
C PHE A 269 9.85 -38.75 -14.38
N SER A 270 10.73 -38.76 -13.37
CA SER A 270 11.07 -37.53 -12.64
C SER A 270 11.90 -36.60 -13.52
N THR A 271 11.50 -35.37 -13.59
CA THR A 271 12.29 -34.32 -14.23
C THR A 271 13.31 -33.76 -13.23
N ASN A 272 14.29 -32.99 -13.73
CA ASN A 272 15.17 -32.20 -12.84
C ASN A 272 14.50 -30.88 -12.37
N LEU A 273 13.19 -30.75 -12.63
CA LEU A 273 12.42 -29.58 -12.23
C LEU A 273 11.75 -29.82 -10.88
N ILE A 274 11.87 -28.83 -10.04
CA ILE A 274 11.37 -28.82 -8.68
C ILE A 274 10.28 -27.76 -8.58
N ASN A 275 9.15 -28.17 -8.05
CA ASN A 275 8.03 -27.30 -7.76
C ASN A 275 8.00 -27.02 -6.26
N SER A 276 8.07 -25.75 -5.87
CA SER A 276 7.85 -25.29 -4.50
C SER A 276 6.57 -24.46 -4.44
N VAL A 277 5.68 -24.84 -3.55
CA VAL A 277 4.44 -24.12 -3.24
C VAL A 277 4.59 -23.54 -1.84
N ALA A 278 4.63 -22.22 -1.76
CA ALA A 278 4.64 -21.51 -0.48
C ALA A 278 3.25 -20.91 -0.24
N GLU A 279 2.72 -21.16 0.95
CA GLU A 279 1.42 -20.71 1.40
C GLU A 279 1.55 -20.02 2.75
N ILE A 280 0.76 -18.97 2.97
CA ILE A 280 0.72 -18.28 4.26
C ILE A 280 -0.72 -17.88 4.61
N ASN A 281 -1.10 -18.17 5.86
CA ASN A 281 -2.30 -17.62 6.47
C ASN A 281 -1.88 -16.43 7.34
N VAL A 282 -2.49 -15.27 7.10
CA VAL A 282 -2.13 -14.01 7.74
C VAL A 282 -3.31 -13.48 8.54
N GLU A 283 -3.04 -13.09 9.78
CA GLU A 283 -3.94 -12.32 10.62
C GLU A 283 -3.36 -10.93 10.85
N VAL A 284 -4.16 -9.90 10.61
CA VAL A 284 -3.84 -8.50 10.93
C VAL A 284 -4.59 -8.12 12.18
N VAL A 285 -3.88 -7.77 13.23
CA VAL A 285 -4.45 -7.55 14.58
C VAL A 285 -4.08 -6.15 15.07
N LYS A 286 -5.01 -5.47 15.73
CA LYS A 286 -4.67 -4.27 16.52
C LYS A 286 -3.86 -4.67 17.74
N ALA A 287 -2.62 -4.21 17.84
CA ALA A 287 -1.70 -4.65 18.89
C ALA A 287 -2.13 -4.25 20.31
N ALA A 288 -2.86 -3.13 20.46
CA ALA A 288 -3.33 -2.67 21.75
C ALA A 288 -4.51 -3.47 22.30
N THR A 289 -5.39 -4.01 21.45
CA THR A 289 -6.66 -4.65 21.87
C THR A 289 -6.75 -6.12 21.55
N GLY A 290 -5.91 -6.65 20.64
CA GLY A 290 -6.04 -7.99 20.10
C GLY A 290 -7.20 -8.16 19.10
N GLU A 291 -7.87 -7.05 18.71
CA GLU A 291 -8.95 -7.10 17.72
C GLU A 291 -8.41 -7.52 16.34
N VAL A 292 -8.94 -8.58 15.79
CA VAL A 292 -8.62 -9.02 14.43
C VAL A 292 -9.24 -8.07 13.42
N VAL A 293 -8.40 -7.37 12.67
CA VAL A 293 -8.80 -6.41 11.65
C VAL A 293 -9.18 -7.13 10.36
N ASN A 294 -8.37 -8.12 9.98
CA ASN A 294 -8.57 -8.92 8.79
C ASN A 294 -7.79 -10.24 8.87
N THR A 295 -8.26 -11.23 8.13
CA THR A 295 -7.55 -12.48 7.89
C THR A 295 -7.54 -12.77 6.39
N PHE A 296 -6.42 -13.24 5.87
CA PHE A 296 -6.34 -13.65 4.47
C PHE A 296 -5.30 -14.74 4.24
N ARG A 297 -5.47 -15.49 3.16
CA ARG A 297 -4.53 -16.50 2.67
C ARG A 297 -3.88 -16.02 1.39
N SER A 298 -2.61 -16.37 1.21
CA SER A 298 -1.86 -16.17 -0.02
C SER A 298 -1.04 -17.40 -0.33
N GLU A 299 -0.87 -17.66 -1.61
CA GLU A 299 -0.13 -18.80 -2.14
C GLU A 299 0.69 -18.35 -3.34
N THR A 300 1.87 -18.92 -3.51
CA THR A 300 2.66 -18.79 -4.73
C THR A 300 3.31 -20.13 -5.08
N LYS A 301 3.58 -20.32 -6.36
CA LYS A 301 4.17 -21.52 -6.90
C LYS A 301 5.36 -21.17 -7.79
N VAL A 302 6.49 -21.79 -7.51
CA VAL A 302 7.73 -21.55 -8.24
C VAL A 302 8.29 -22.89 -8.73
N ILE A 303 8.73 -22.92 -9.98
CA ILE A 303 9.41 -24.06 -10.58
C ILE A 303 10.86 -23.66 -10.87
N ASN A 304 11.81 -24.46 -10.38
CA ASN A 304 13.23 -24.26 -10.59
C ASN A 304 13.96 -25.62 -10.73
N ASN A 305 15.25 -25.57 -10.96
CA ASN A 305 16.12 -26.77 -11.08
C ASN A 305 16.83 -27.13 -9.77
N SER A 306 16.57 -26.46 -8.68
CA SER A 306 17.18 -26.65 -7.36
C SER A 306 16.15 -26.39 -6.25
N ASN A 307 16.11 -27.23 -5.22
CA ASN A 307 15.24 -27.09 -4.06
C ASN A 307 15.43 -25.72 -3.41
N ASN A 308 16.64 -25.40 -2.97
CA ASN A 308 16.92 -24.14 -2.29
C ASN A 308 16.53 -22.91 -3.11
N SER A 309 16.78 -22.93 -4.43
CA SER A 309 16.41 -21.82 -5.31
C SER A 309 14.91 -21.70 -5.47
N SER A 310 14.20 -22.83 -5.64
CA SER A 310 12.75 -22.86 -5.77
C SER A 310 12.07 -22.36 -4.49
N GLU A 311 12.47 -22.89 -3.34
CA GLU A 311 11.95 -22.58 -2.02
C GLU A 311 12.17 -21.11 -1.64
N ASN A 312 13.41 -20.63 -1.74
CA ASN A 312 13.76 -19.24 -1.43
C ASN A 312 12.99 -18.27 -2.32
N THR A 313 12.89 -18.55 -3.62
CA THR A 313 12.15 -17.71 -4.55
C THR A 313 10.65 -17.70 -4.24
N ALA A 314 10.08 -18.87 -3.90
CA ALA A 314 8.67 -18.99 -3.52
C ALA A 314 8.37 -18.16 -2.27
N VAL A 315 9.19 -18.26 -1.23
CA VAL A 315 9.00 -17.51 0.03
C VAL A 315 9.13 -16.00 -0.22
N VAL A 316 10.11 -15.54 -0.99
CA VAL A 316 10.29 -14.12 -1.28
C VAL A 316 9.12 -13.55 -2.09
N GLN A 317 8.70 -14.24 -3.15
CA GLN A 317 7.55 -13.80 -3.97
C GLN A 317 6.25 -13.77 -3.16
N LEU A 318 6.02 -14.80 -2.32
CA LEU A 318 4.87 -14.84 -1.42
C LEU A 318 4.89 -13.63 -0.48
N SER A 319 6.04 -13.31 0.09
CA SER A 319 6.22 -12.19 1.02
C SER A 319 5.88 -10.84 0.39
N GLU A 320 6.24 -10.61 -0.87
CA GLU A 320 5.90 -9.39 -1.61
C GLU A 320 4.39 -9.26 -1.86
N ILE A 321 3.73 -10.39 -2.18
CA ILE A 321 2.26 -10.45 -2.33
C ILE A 321 1.60 -10.13 -0.99
N VAL A 322 2.08 -10.72 0.10
CA VAL A 322 1.56 -10.50 1.45
C VAL A 322 1.69 -9.04 1.87
N ALA A 323 2.86 -8.44 1.71
CA ALA A 323 3.09 -7.03 2.06
C ALA A 323 2.14 -6.09 1.29
N THR A 324 1.92 -6.35 -0.01
CA THR A 324 0.98 -5.58 -0.82
C THR A 324 -0.47 -5.73 -0.33
N LYS A 325 -0.87 -6.94 0.07
CA LYS A 325 -2.19 -7.17 0.67
C LYS A 325 -2.34 -6.50 2.02
N ILE A 326 -1.31 -6.51 2.87
CA ILE A 326 -1.30 -5.80 4.17
C ILE A 326 -1.55 -4.31 3.94
N LYS A 327 -0.81 -3.66 3.01
CA LYS A 327 -1.05 -2.26 2.64
C LYS A 327 -2.52 -2.02 2.28
N SER A 328 -3.08 -2.87 1.42
CA SER A 328 -4.47 -2.78 0.96
C SER A 328 -5.50 -2.94 2.09
N VAL A 329 -5.28 -3.91 2.99
CA VAL A 329 -6.14 -4.16 4.17
C VAL A 329 -6.13 -2.96 5.10
N LEU A 330 -4.95 -2.44 5.43
CA LEU A 330 -4.81 -1.30 6.33
C LEU A 330 -5.38 -0.03 5.72
N ALA A 331 -5.14 0.26 4.43
CA ALA A 331 -5.70 1.40 3.73
C ALA A 331 -7.24 1.35 3.67
N ASN A 332 -7.82 0.18 3.39
CA ASN A 332 -9.28 -0.01 3.40
C ASN A 332 -9.87 0.17 4.80
N LYS A 333 -9.18 -0.31 5.83
CA LYS A 333 -9.62 -0.11 7.23
C LYS A 333 -9.55 1.36 7.63
N ALA A 334 -8.51 2.07 7.22
CA ALA A 334 -8.39 3.51 7.44
C ALA A 334 -9.53 4.28 6.78
N SER A 335 -9.85 3.98 5.52
CA SER A 335 -10.97 4.60 4.81
C SER A 335 -12.33 4.31 5.47
N ALA A 336 -12.46 3.14 6.12
CA ALA A 336 -13.65 2.79 6.90
C ALA A 336 -13.61 3.36 8.33
N ALA A 337 -12.40 3.56 8.90
CA ALA A 337 -12.15 4.04 10.25
C ALA A 337 -11.95 5.56 10.32
N ASP A 338 -11.79 6.25 9.18
CA ASP A 338 -11.77 7.72 9.11
C ASP A 338 -12.99 8.36 9.75
N ASN A 339 -13.97 7.53 10.13
CA ASN A 339 -15.19 7.96 10.77
C ASN A 339 -15.34 7.49 12.23
N GLN A 340 -14.45 6.64 12.78
CA GLN A 340 -14.63 6.13 14.16
C GLN A 340 -13.42 6.34 15.06
N ILE A 341 -13.64 7.09 16.14
CA ILE A 341 -12.70 7.26 17.25
C ILE A 341 -13.30 6.63 18.51
N GLN A 342 -12.50 5.87 19.25
CA GLN A 342 -12.85 5.40 20.57
C GLN A 342 -12.39 6.43 21.62
N VAL A 343 -13.29 6.83 22.49
CA VAL A 343 -13.01 7.73 23.63
C VAL A 343 -13.15 6.92 24.90
N GLU A 344 -12.04 6.69 25.61
CA GLU A 344 -12.02 6.06 26.92
C GLU A 344 -12.00 7.16 27.98
N ILE A 345 -12.97 7.14 28.87
CA ILE A 345 -13.16 8.14 29.93
C ILE A 345 -12.94 7.45 31.27
N GLU A 346 -11.86 7.82 31.94
CA GLU A 346 -11.59 7.34 33.30
C GLU A 346 -12.16 8.33 34.34
N THR A 347 -13.21 7.88 35.03
CA THR A 347 -13.85 8.65 36.10
C THR A 347 -14.77 7.74 36.93
N ASP A 348 -14.82 7.94 38.20
CA ASP A 348 -15.76 7.21 39.12
C ASP A 348 -17.18 7.80 39.08
N ASN A 349 -17.37 8.98 38.47
CA ASN A 349 -18.62 9.70 38.45
C ASN A 349 -19.28 9.67 37.06
N TYR A 350 -20.31 8.84 36.89
CA TYR A 350 -21.07 8.72 35.64
C TYR A 350 -21.66 10.05 35.15
N LYS A 351 -21.86 11.04 36.01
CA LYS A 351 -22.36 12.35 35.61
C LYS A 351 -21.37 13.02 34.62
N PHE A 352 -20.06 12.90 34.86
CA PHE A 352 -19.06 13.42 33.91
C PHE A 352 -19.09 12.68 32.59
N VAL A 353 -19.30 11.34 32.59
CA VAL A 353 -19.47 10.58 31.33
C VAL A 353 -20.66 11.11 30.53
N SER A 354 -21.79 11.34 31.17
CA SER A 354 -22.99 11.89 30.51
C SER A 354 -22.78 13.32 29.97
N GLU A 355 -22.03 14.15 30.69
CA GLU A 355 -21.66 15.51 30.22
C GLU A 355 -20.76 15.42 28.99
N ILE A 356 -19.75 14.55 29.01
CA ILE A 356 -18.81 14.34 27.91
C ILE A 356 -19.56 13.82 26.67
N ILE A 357 -20.43 12.83 26.83
CA ILE A 357 -21.26 12.31 25.72
C ILE A 357 -22.14 13.42 25.14
N THR A 358 -22.72 14.25 25.98
CA THR A 358 -23.52 15.38 25.53
C THR A 358 -22.69 16.40 24.78
N ALA A 359 -21.50 16.74 25.28
CA ALA A 359 -20.57 17.65 24.61
C ALA A 359 -20.10 17.09 23.27
N LEU A 360 -19.80 15.78 23.18
CA LEU A 360 -19.43 15.08 21.93
C LEU A 360 -20.56 15.17 20.90
N LYS A 361 -21.82 14.92 21.30
CA LYS A 361 -22.99 15.02 20.40
C LYS A 361 -23.19 16.42 19.81
N HIS A 362 -22.74 17.46 20.52
CA HIS A 362 -22.82 18.84 20.05
C HIS A 362 -21.51 19.34 19.40
N THR A 363 -20.52 18.48 19.24
CA THR A 363 -19.25 18.83 18.61
C THR A 363 -19.40 18.80 17.09
N ALA A 364 -19.12 19.95 16.44
CA ALA A 364 -19.16 20.02 14.97
C ALA A 364 -18.16 19.03 14.37
N GLY A 365 -18.60 18.25 13.38
CA GLY A 365 -17.80 17.18 12.76
C GLY A 365 -17.92 15.82 13.43
N VAL A 366 -18.69 15.68 14.52
CA VAL A 366 -19.11 14.40 15.09
C VAL A 366 -20.52 14.07 14.60
N SER A 367 -20.67 12.95 13.90
CA SER A 367 -21.95 12.52 13.30
C SER A 367 -22.73 11.54 14.17
N SER A 368 -22.03 10.74 14.98
CA SER A 368 -22.63 9.73 15.86
C SER A 368 -21.83 9.58 17.14
N VAL A 369 -22.50 9.31 18.25
CA VAL A 369 -21.89 9.05 19.57
C VAL A 369 -22.61 7.87 20.20
N GLN A 370 -21.88 6.77 20.44
CA GLN A 370 -22.39 5.54 21.05
C GLN A 370 -21.61 5.18 22.30
N GLU A 371 -22.28 5.15 23.44
CA GLU A 371 -21.72 4.55 24.65
C GLU A 371 -21.72 3.02 24.51
N LYS A 372 -20.58 2.40 24.74
CA LYS A 372 -20.39 0.94 24.66
C LYS A 372 -20.49 0.29 26.03
N ASN A 373 -19.80 0.86 26.99
CA ASN A 373 -19.71 0.29 28.33
C ASN A 373 -19.30 1.35 29.35
N PHE A 374 -19.79 1.18 30.61
CA PHE A 374 -19.26 1.86 31.77
C PHE A 374 -19.09 0.83 32.89
N SER A 375 -17.87 0.56 33.27
CA SER A 375 -17.55 -0.37 34.37
C SER A 375 -16.21 -0.03 35.02
N ASN A 376 -16.08 -0.27 36.31
CA ASN A 376 -14.84 -0.09 37.07
C ASN A 376 -14.18 1.30 36.91
N GLY A 377 -15.00 2.37 36.90
CA GLY A 377 -14.46 3.72 36.74
C GLY A 377 -13.99 4.06 35.33
N LYS A 378 -14.39 3.26 34.32
CA LYS A 378 -14.06 3.50 32.91
C LYS A 378 -15.30 3.45 32.01
N ALA A 379 -15.51 4.48 31.20
CA ALA A 379 -16.49 4.48 30.12
C ALA A 379 -15.79 4.35 28.76
N THR A 380 -16.38 3.58 27.88
CA THR A 380 -15.94 3.49 26.47
C THR A 380 -17.04 4.05 25.58
N VAL A 381 -16.72 5.09 24.85
CA VAL A 381 -17.60 5.77 23.91
C VAL A 381 -17.00 5.72 22.51
N THR A 382 -17.76 5.26 21.53
CA THR A 382 -17.36 5.31 20.12
C THR A 382 -18.03 6.49 19.45
N ILE A 383 -17.27 7.30 18.76
CA ILE A 383 -17.77 8.43 17.98
C ILE A 383 -17.46 8.25 16.51
N GLU A 384 -18.39 8.64 15.64
CA GLU A 384 -18.15 8.76 14.20
C GLU A 384 -17.84 10.23 13.89
N THR A 385 -16.65 10.47 13.33
CA THR A 385 -16.18 11.83 13.09
C THR A 385 -15.12 11.87 11.98
N THR A 386 -15.10 12.95 11.21
CA THR A 386 -14.03 13.26 10.25
C THR A 386 -12.86 14.01 10.90
N LEU A 387 -12.98 14.33 12.20
CA LEU A 387 -11.97 15.07 12.95
C LEU A 387 -10.91 14.12 13.51
N LYS A 388 -9.71 14.63 13.70
CA LYS A 388 -8.65 13.92 14.40
C LYS A 388 -8.88 13.86 15.92
N PRO A 389 -8.38 12.85 16.62
CA PRO A 389 -8.52 12.69 18.07
C PRO A 389 -8.14 13.95 18.85
N GLN A 390 -7.02 14.60 18.53
CA GLN A 390 -6.55 15.81 19.19
C GLN A 390 -7.52 16.99 18.99
N THR A 391 -8.08 17.12 17.79
CA THR A 391 -9.07 18.16 17.49
C THR A 391 -10.37 17.90 18.25
N VAL A 392 -10.82 16.63 18.30
CA VAL A 392 -11.99 16.24 19.11
C VAL A 392 -11.76 16.60 20.56
N PHE A 393 -10.62 16.26 21.15
CA PHE A 393 -10.30 16.58 22.53
C PHE A 393 -10.28 18.09 22.82
N ARG A 394 -9.64 18.86 21.95
CA ARG A 394 -9.61 20.34 22.08
C ARG A 394 -11.02 20.92 22.11
N MET A 395 -11.87 20.54 21.15
CA MET A 395 -13.26 21.01 21.06
C MET A 395 -14.10 20.52 22.24
N LEU A 396 -13.84 19.29 22.73
CA LEU A 396 -14.50 18.73 23.89
C LEU A 396 -14.14 19.54 25.15
N LYS A 397 -12.85 19.86 25.36
CA LYS A 397 -12.38 20.64 26.49
C LYS A 397 -12.99 22.06 26.55
N GLU A 398 -13.27 22.65 25.39
CA GLU A 398 -13.93 23.96 25.31
C GLU A 398 -15.43 23.91 25.70
N LYS A 399 -16.09 22.77 25.50
CA LYS A 399 -17.53 22.59 25.67
C LYS A 399 -17.91 21.90 26.97
N CYS A 400 -17.02 21.11 27.55
CA CYS A 400 -17.27 20.40 28.81
C CYS A 400 -17.04 21.32 30.01
N LYS A 401 -17.90 21.20 31.00
CA LYS A 401 -17.77 21.96 32.25
C LYS A 401 -16.83 21.29 33.26
N CYS A 402 -16.53 20.00 33.03
CA CYS A 402 -15.59 19.23 33.86
C CYS A 402 -14.14 19.47 33.41
N ASN A 403 -13.18 19.27 34.28
CA ASN A 403 -11.77 19.32 33.96
C ASN A 403 -11.37 18.03 33.23
N LEU A 404 -10.86 18.18 32.02
CA LEU A 404 -10.43 17.06 31.19
C LEU A 404 -8.92 17.06 31.02
N PHE A 405 -8.31 15.90 31.24
CA PHE A 405 -6.89 15.65 31.06
C PHE A 405 -6.69 14.48 30.10
N ILE A 406 -5.78 14.64 29.14
CA ILE A 406 -5.37 13.56 28.24
C ILE A 406 -4.38 12.66 28.98
N LYS A 407 -4.64 11.36 29.00
CA LYS A 407 -3.66 10.34 29.37
C LYS A 407 -2.92 9.77 28.17
N ASN A 408 -3.65 9.48 27.10
CA ASN A 408 -3.08 8.93 25.89
C ASN A 408 -3.92 9.32 24.67
N VAL A 409 -3.27 9.49 23.51
CA VAL A 409 -3.93 9.72 22.22
C VAL A 409 -3.21 8.91 21.16
N THR A 410 -3.96 8.08 20.45
CA THR A 410 -3.51 7.37 19.26
C THR A 410 -4.33 7.80 18.04
N ALA A 411 -4.07 7.21 16.87
CA ALA A 411 -4.79 7.56 15.64
C ALA A 411 -6.32 7.41 15.76
N ASN A 412 -6.82 6.44 16.55
CA ASN A 412 -8.24 6.12 16.67
C ASN A 412 -8.72 5.97 18.12
N ASN A 413 -7.91 6.37 19.10
CA ASN A 413 -8.28 6.29 20.51
C ASN A 413 -7.83 7.52 21.28
N ILE A 414 -8.69 7.99 22.20
CA ILE A 414 -8.40 9.06 23.14
C ILE A 414 -8.68 8.51 24.54
N VAL A 415 -7.69 8.52 25.42
CA VAL A 415 -7.89 8.19 26.84
C VAL A 415 -7.85 9.49 27.64
N ILE A 416 -8.95 9.81 28.30
CA ILE A 416 -9.12 11.05 29.10
C ILE A 416 -9.51 10.72 30.55
N THR A 417 -9.06 11.54 31.46
CA THR A 417 -9.56 11.55 32.84
C THR A 417 -10.47 12.76 33.02
N ALA A 418 -11.59 12.57 33.70
CA ALA A 418 -12.55 13.63 34.04
C ALA A 418 -12.66 13.79 35.56
N GLU A 419 -12.45 15.01 36.05
CA GLU A 419 -12.52 15.42 37.43
C GLU A 419 -13.47 16.61 37.63
#